data_277a176c30a76b635d701588438a9385
#
_entry.id   277a176c30a76b635d701588438a9385
#
_cell.length_a   1.000
_cell.length_b   1.000
_cell.length_c   1.000
_cell.angle_alpha   90.00
_cell.angle_beta   90.00
_cell.angle_gamma   90.00
#
_symmetry.space_group_name_H-M   'P 1'
#
loop_
_entity.id
_entity.type
_entity.pdbx_description
1 polymer ?
#
loop_
_entity_poly.entity_id
_entity_poly.type
_entity_poly.pdbx_seq_one_letter_code
_entity_poly.pdbx_strand_id
1 'polypeptide(L)'
;MLTLEDFGWESVREWLDDAGIAPIYSDFGWGELVSAIALRVRMGGMTVDQGLSAIAQATTLTATWPMAPCTSDDLANGARFVAMFDLKLRFPDAIHLAMARRLECRLVTADRRQAAAAVALGILTFNPHEEP
;
A
#
# COMPACT_ATOMS: atom_id res chain seq x y z
N MET A 1 0.48 0.22 -2.30
CA MET A 1 0.63 0.70 -0.92
C MET A 1 2.04 1.25 -0.75
N LEU A 2 2.14 2.46 -0.22
CA LEU A 2 3.44 3.04 0.11
C LEU A 2 3.92 2.43 1.43
N THR A 3 5.11 1.84 1.42
CA THR A 3 5.71 1.34 2.64
C THR A 3 6.57 2.44 3.28
N LEU A 4 6.54 2.52 4.61
CA LEU A 4 7.34 3.47 5.39
C LEU A 4 8.85 3.34 5.14
N GLU A 5 9.29 2.19 4.67
CA GLU A 5 10.71 1.90 4.44
C GLU A 5 11.28 2.60 3.22
N ASP A 6 10.41 2.94 2.27
CA ASP A 6 10.83 3.46 0.97
C ASP A 6 10.85 4.99 0.90
N PHE A 7 10.12 5.67 1.83
CA PHE A 7 9.98 7.14 1.79
C PHE A 7 9.86 7.74 3.18
N GLY A 8 10.51 8.88 3.39
CA GLY A 8 10.06 9.82 4.40
C GLY A 8 8.69 10.40 4.00
N TRP A 9 7.85 10.73 4.97
CA TRP A 9 6.49 11.25 4.72
C TRP A 9 6.46 12.50 3.86
N GLU A 10 7.47 13.37 3.99
CA GLU A 10 7.61 14.58 3.17
C GLU A 10 7.85 14.24 1.71
N SER A 11 8.70 13.24 1.45
CA SER A 11 8.99 12.76 0.08
C SER A 11 7.76 12.16 -0.59
N VAL A 12 6.93 11.44 0.16
CA VAL A 12 5.67 10.90 -0.36
C VAL A 12 4.72 12.02 -0.76
N ARG A 13 4.57 13.04 0.09
CA ARG A 13 3.71 14.17 -0.19
C ARG A 13 4.18 14.94 -1.43
N GLU A 14 5.48 15.24 -1.50
CA GLU A 14 6.07 15.92 -2.67
C GLU A 14 5.85 15.11 -3.94
N TRP A 15 6.09 13.80 -3.90
CA TRP A 15 5.90 12.93 -5.05
C TRP A 15 4.44 12.92 -5.52
N LEU A 16 3.48 12.84 -4.60
CA LEU A 16 2.05 12.87 -4.94
C LEU A 16 1.64 14.21 -5.57
N ASP A 17 2.12 15.31 -5.01
CA ASP A 17 1.85 16.65 -5.52
C ASP A 17 2.44 16.84 -6.93
N ASP A 18 3.69 16.44 -7.12
CA ASP A 18 4.40 16.57 -8.40
C ASP A 18 3.78 15.68 -9.49
N ALA A 19 3.33 14.50 -9.14
CA ALA A 19 2.68 13.57 -10.06
C ALA A 19 1.20 13.92 -10.34
N GLY A 20 0.63 14.87 -9.61
CA GLY A 20 -0.78 15.25 -9.75
C GLY A 20 -1.73 14.12 -9.36
N ILE A 21 -1.33 13.26 -8.42
CA ILE A 21 -2.10 12.09 -8.01
C ILE A 21 -3.07 12.48 -6.90
N ALA A 22 -4.35 12.06 -7.06
CA ALA A 22 -5.36 12.09 -6.01
C ALA A 22 -5.35 10.74 -5.29
N PRO A 23 -4.72 10.62 -4.10
CA PRO A 23 -4.53 9.33 -3.45
C PRO A 23 -5.80 8.86 -2.76
N ILE A 24 -5.95 7.53 -2.73
CA ILE A 24 -6.92 6.80 -1.91
C ILE A 24 -6.12 5.82 -1.07
N TYR A 25 -6.49 5.66 0.18
CA TYR A 25 -5.92 4.61 1.04
C TYR A 25 -7.01 3.63 1.47
N SER A 26 -6.61 2.44 1.90
CA SER A 26 -7.56 1.44 2.39
C SER A 26 -7.43 1.24 3.90
N ASP A 27 -8.51 0.82 4.54
CA ASP A 27 -8.50 0.39 5.94
C ASP A 27 -7.55 -0.80 6.15
N PHE A 28 -7.53 -1.73 5.19
CA PHE A 28 -6.59 -2.86 5.21
C PHE A 28 -5.14 -2.37 5.15
N GLY A 29 -4.81 -1.47 4.23
CA GLY A 29 -3.47 -0.90 4.11
C GLY A 29 -3.05 -0.09 5.34
N TRP A 30 -3.99 0.60 5.96
CA TRP A 30 -3.75 1.30 7.22
C TRP A 30 -3.35 0.32 8.33
N GLY A 31 -4.08 -0.79 8.47
CA GLY A 31 -3.75 -1.82 9.45
C GLY A 31 -2.37 -2.44 9.21
N GLU A 32 -2.00 -2.68 7.95
CA GLU A 32 -0.67 -3.17 7.60
C GLU A 32 0.43 -2.16 7.96
N LEU A 33 0.19 -0.89 7.73
CA LEU A 33 1.12 0.17 8.08
C LEU A 33 1.38 0.20 9.58
N VAL A 34 0.33 0.19 10.38
CA VAL A 34 0.44 0.17 11.84
C VAL A 34 1.15 -1.10 12.30
N SER A 35 0.85 -2.24 11.69
CA SER A 35 1.49 -3.52 11.98
C SER A 35 2.99 -3.49 11.67
N ALA A 36 3.38 -2.89 10.56
CA ALA A 36 4.80 -2.74 10.19
C ALA A 36 5.56 -1.86 11.18
N ILE A 37 4.95 -0.76 11.62
CA ILE A 37 5.52 0.12 12.66
C ILE A 37 5.66 -0.65 13.98
N ALA A 38 4.63 -1.37 14.38
CA ALA A 38 4.64 -2.17 15.61
C ALA A 38 5.75 -3.22 15.57
N LEU A 39 5.96 -3.87 14.43
CA LEU A 39 7.05 -4.83 14.27
C LEU A 39 8.41 -4.18 14.47
N ARG A 40 8.64 -3.00 13.89
CA ARG A 40 9.92 -2.27 14.04
C ARG A 40 10.18 -1.88 15.50
N VAL A 41 9.13 -1.48 16.23
CA VAL A 41 9.25 -1.18 17.66
C VAL A 41 9.62 -2.45 18.45
N ARG A 42 8.94 -3.56 18.19
CA ARG A 42 9.24 -4.84 18.87
C ARG A 42 10.66 -5.35 18.58
N MET A 43 11.14 -5.14 17.37
CA MET A 43 12.48 -5.59 16.95
C MET A 43 13.60 -4.59 17.31
N GLY A 44 13.28 -3.50 17.99
CA GLY A 44 14.26 -2.51 18.42
C GLY A 44 14.73 -1.55 17.33
N GLY A 45 14.13 -1.54 16.14
CA GLY A 45 14.45 -0.60 15.07
C GLY A 45 13.83 0.78 15.24
N MET A 46 12.85 0.90 16.11
CA MET A 46 12.20 2.15 16.54
C MET A 46 11.97 2.14 18.04
N THR A 47 12.03 3.31 18.66
CA THR A 47 11.52 3.48 20.02
C THR A 47 9.98 3.55 19.99
N VAL A 48 9.34 3.38 21.15
CA VAL A 48 7.88 3.55 21.30
C VAL A 48 7.46 4.95 20.83
N ASP A 49 8.17 5.98 21.27
CA ASP A 49 7.86 7.37 20.89
C ASP A 49 8.00 7.61 19.38
N GLN A 50 9.03 7.03 18.75
CA GLN A 50 9.20 7.09 17.31
C GLN A 50 8.06 6.38 16.58
N GLY A 51 7.62 5.23 17.08
CA GLY A 51 6.49 4.50 16.50
C GLY A 51 5.18 5.29 16.59
N LEU A 52 4.88 5.87 17.75
CA LEU A 52 3.70 6.72 17.94
C LEU A 52 3.76 7.97 17.06
N SER A 53 4.93 8.58 16.91
CA SER A 53 5.14 9.72 16.03
C SER A 53 4.91 9.34 14.56
N ALA A 54 5.38 8.19 14.12
CA ALA A 54 5.16 7.70 12.77
C ALA A 54 3.68 7.49 12.46
N ILE A 55 2.92 6.91 13.39
CA ILE A 55 1.47 6.76 13.26
C ILE A 55 0.78 8.12 13.19
N ALA A 56 1.16 9.07 14.04
CA ALA A 56 0.61 10.41 14.02
C ALA A 56 0.88 11.14 12.69
N GLN A 57 2.08 11.02 12.16
CA GLN A 57 2.44 11.58 10.85
C GLN A 57 1.63 10.97 9.71
N ALA A 58 1.44 9.66 9.74
CA ALA A 58 0.61 8.95 8.76
C ALA A 58 -0.86 9.39 8.85
N THR A 59 -1.37 9.56 10.06
CA THR A 59 -2.73 10.06 10.30
C THR A 59 -2.89 11.46 9.70
N THR A 60 -1.94 12.33 9.90
CA THR A 60 -1.95 13.69 9.34
C THR A 60 -1.89 13.66 7.81
N LEU A 61 -1.01 12.84 7.24
CA LEU A 61 -0.86 12.72 5.79
C LEU A 61 -2.15 12.25 5.10
N THR A 62 -2.83 11.27 5.70
CA THR A 62 -4.02 10.66 5.10
C THR A 62 -5.34 11.33 5.50
N ALA A 63 -5.30 12.36 6.34
CA ALA A 63 -6.49 12.99 6.90
C ALA A 63 -7.48 13.52 5.84
N THR A 64 -6.97 13.94 4.69
CA THR A 64 -7.78 14.49 3.59
C THR A 64 -8.00 13.49 2.45
N TRP A 65 -7.45 12.28 2.55
CA TRP A 65 -7.59 11.27 1.52
C TRP A 65 -8.85 10.43 1.74
N PRO A 66 -9.59 10.10 0.67
CA PRO A 66 -10.66 9.12 0.79
C PRO A 66 -10.14 7.77 1.28
N MET A 67 -10.90 7.13 2.15
CA MET A 67 -10.61 5.77 2.62
C MET A 67 -11.54 4.79 1.92
N ALA A 68 -10.96 3.75 1.32
CA ALA A 68 -11.69 2.64 0.72
C ALA A 68 -11.73 1.46 1.68
N PRO A 69 -12.91 0.95 2.05
CA PRO A 69 -13.01 -0.24 2.87
C PRO A 69 -12.68 -1.50 2.06
N CYS A 70 -11.91 -2.40 2.65
CA CYS A 70 -11.73 -3.75 2.13
C CYS A 70 -13.03 -4.53 2.31
N THR A 71 -13.50 -5.17 1.25
CA THR A 71 -14.74 -5.95 1.26
C THR A 71 -14.47 -7.45 1.31
N SER A 72 -15.49 -8.24 1.62
CA SER A 72 -15.39 -9.69 1.57
C SER A 72 -15.10 -10.19 0.15
N ASP A 73 -15.56 -9.49 -0.88
CA ASP A 73 -15.23 -9.81 -2.27
C ASP A 73 -13.75 -9.57 -2.58
N ASP A 74 -13.13 -8.55 -1.99
CA ASP A 74 -11.69 -8.32 -2.12
C ASP A 74 -10.90 -9.48 -1.52
N LEU A 75 -11.33 -9.98 -0.37
CA LEU A 75 -10.71 -11.16 0.26
C LEU A 75 -10.85 -12.40 -0.62
N ALA A 76 -12.02 -12.64 -1.17
CA ALA A 76 -12.27 -13.78 -2.05
C ALA A 76 -11.47 -13.68 -3.35
N ASN A 77 -11.42 -12.53 -3.96
CA ASN A 77 -10.65 -12.29 -5.18
C ASN A 77 -9.15 -12.34 -4.91
N GLY A 78 -8.70 -11.81 -3.78
CA GLY A 78 -7.30 -11.94 -3.34
C GLY A 78 -6.89 -13.40 -3.21
N ALA A 79 -7.72 -14.24 -2.61
CA ALA A 79 -7.46 -15.68 -2.51
C ALA A 79 -7.38 -16.34 -3.89
N ARG A 80 -8.23 -15.95 -4.84
CA ARG A 80 -8.14 -16.43 -6.22
C ARG A 80 -6.83 -16.07 -6.89
N PHE A 81 -6.35 -14.84 -6.68
CA PHE A 81 -5.06 -14.39 -7.23
C PHE A 81 -3.90 -15.17 -6.63
N VAL A 82 -3.94 -15.44 -5.33
CA VAL A 82 -2.92 -16.27 -4.66
C VAL A 82 -2.92 -17.69 -5.24
N ALA A 83 -4.08 -18.25 -5.56
CA ALA A 83 -4.22 -19.58 -6.18
C ALA A 83 -3.67 -19.64 -7.62
N MET A 84 -3.46 -18.50 -8.25
CA MET A 84 -2.71 -18.39 -9.51
C MET A 84 -1.21 -18.43 -9.18
N PHE A 85 -0.68 -19.60 -8.92
CA PHE A 85 0.63 -19.82 -8.31
C PHE A 85 1.79 -19.18 -9.07
N ASP A 86 1.68 -19.03 -10.36
CA ASP A 86 2.70 -18.39 -11.20
C ASP A 86 2.90 -16.90 -10.87
N LEU A 87 1.89 -16.25 -10.27
CA LEU A 87 1.98 -14.86 -9.86
C LEU A 87 2.84 -14.66 -8.61
N LYS A 88 3.07 -15.71 -7.84
CA LYS A 88 3.91 -15.71 -6.63
C LYS A 88 3.49 -14.65 -5.61
N LEU A 89 2.20 -14.45 -5.46
CA LEU A 89 1.62 -13.48 -4.55
C LEU A 89 1.45 -14.01 -3.15
N ARG A 90 1.73 -13.17 -2.17
CA ARG A 90 1.22 -13.36 -0.81
C ARG A 90 -0.17 -12.73 -0.70
N PHE A 91 -0.96 -13.21 0.25
CA PHE A 91 -2.34 -12.77 0.41
C PHE A 91 -2.50 -11.26 0.61
N PRO A 92 -1.71 -10.58 1.47
CA PRO A 92 -1.84 -9.12 1.61
C PRO A 92 -1.62 -8.37 0.30
N ASP A 93 -0.64 -8.75 -0.50
CA ASP A 93 -0.36 -8.15 -1.79
C ASP A 93 -1.50 -8.38 -2.78
N ALA A 94 -2.08 -9.58 -2.75
CA ALA A 94 -3.23 -9.93 -3.58
C ALA A 94 -4.49 -9.14 -3.22
N ILE A 95 -4.71 -8.84 -1.95
CA ILE A 95 -5.83 -8.00 -1.50
C ILE A 95 -5.73 -6.59 -2.09
N HIS A 96 -4.55 -5.99 -2.08
CA HIS A 96 -4.35 -4.66 -2.69
C HIS A 96 -4.64 -4.68 -4.19
N LEU A 97 -4.24 -5.74 -4.90
CA LEU A 97 -4.54 -5.91 -6.31
C LEU A 97 -6.04 -6.06 -6.55
N ALA A 98 -6.73 -6.84 -5.74
CA ALA A 98 -8.17 -7.02 -5.83
C ALA A 98 -8.92 -5.71 -5.60
N MET A 99 -8.50 -4.93 -4.61
CA MET A 99 -9.08 -3.61 -4.33
C MET A 99 -8.85 -2.63 -5.48
N ALA A 100 -7.62 -2.57 -6.00
CA ALA A 100 -7.30 -1.69 -7.13
C ALA A 100 -8.15 -2.01 -8.35
N ARG A 101 -8.37 -3.29 -8.64
CA ARG A 101 -9.24 -3.74 -9.73
C ARG A 101 -10.69 -3.32 -9.51
N ARG A 102 -11.23 -3.57 -8.33
CA ARG A 102 -12.62 -3.21 -7.99
C ARG A 102 -12.86 -1.70 -8.07
N LEU A 103 -11.90 -0.92 -7.59
CA LEU A 103 -11.99 0.54 -7.55
C LEU A 103 -11.59 1.21 -8.87
N GLU A 104 -11.14 0.41 -9.85
CA GLU A 104 -10.66 0.91 -11.15
C GLU A 104 -9.60 2.01 -10.99
N CYS A 105 -8.69 1.80 -10.04
CA CYS A 105 -7.61 2.74 -9.77
C CYS A 105 -6.24 2.09 -10.00
N ARG A 106 -5.22 2.93 -10.06
CA ARG A 106 -3.83 2.47 -10.14
C ARG A 106 -3.33 2.13 -8.75
N LEU A 107 -2.55 1.06 -8.65
CA LEU A 107 -1.86 0.71 -7.42
C LEU A 107 -0.49 1.36 -7.39
N VAL A 108 -0.20 2.11 -6.34
CA VAL A 108 1.13 2.64 -6.08
C VAL A 108 1.94 1.57 -5.34
N THR A 109 2.99 1.08 -5.96
CA THR A 109 3.84 0.04 -5.38
C THR A 109 5.28 0.15 -5.85
N ALA A 110 6.21 -0.04 -4.93
CA ALA A 110 7.63 -0.23 -5.20
C ALA A 110 8.01 -1.73 -5.28
N ASP A 111 7.09 -2.62 -4.96
CA ASP A 111 7.31 -4.07 -4.99
C ASP A 111 7.22 -4.58 -6.43
N ARG A 112 8.35 -5.04 -6.95
CA ARG A 112 8.44 -5.55 -8.33
C ARG A 112 7.62 -6.80 -8.57
N ARG A 113 7.47 -7.68 -7.58
CA ARG A 113 6.64 -8.88 -7.70
C ARG A 113 5.18 -8.53 -7.79
N GLN A 114 4.73 -7.61 -6.96
CA GLN A 114 3.35 -7.12 -6.99
C GLN A 114 3.07 -6.40 -8.32
N ALA A 115 3.99 -5.57 -8.80
CA ALA A 115 3.86 -4.90 -10.09
C ALA A 115 3.80 -5.89 -11.26
N ALA A 116 4.61 -6.95 -11.25
CA ALA A 116 4.58 -7.99 -12.28
C ALA A 116 3.25 -8.75 -12.28
N ALA A 117 2.74 -9.09 -11.11
CA ALA A 117 1.43 -9.72 -10.96
C ALA A 117 0.30 -8.80 -11.44
N ALA A 118 0.39 -7.51 -11.16
CA ALA A 118 -0.56 -6.52 -11.62
C ALA A 118 -0.63 -6.47 -13.16
N VAL A 119 0.51 -6.49 -13.84
CA VAL A 119 0.57 -6.55 -15.31
C VAL A 119 -0.18 -7.78 -15.83
N ALA A 120 0.09 -8.94 -15.26
CA ALA A 120 -0.57 -10.20 -15.65
C ALA A 120 -2.08 -10.15 -15.42
N LEU A 121 -2.56 -9.41 -14.44
CA LEU A 121 -3.97 -9.25 -14.10
C LEU A 121 -4.64 -8.06 -14.82
N GLY A 122 -3.90 -7.29 -15.60
CA GLY A 122 -4.41 -6.11 -16.28
C GLY A 122 -4.68 -4.92 -15.36
N ILE A 123 -3.97 -4.85 -14.23
CA ILE A 123 -4.08 -3.77 -13.24
C ILE A 123 -2.92 -2.80 -13.46
N LEU A 124 -3.23 -1.51 -13.57
CA LEU A 124 -2.21 -0.47 -13.73
C LEU A 124 -1.54 -0.16 -12.40
N THR A 125 -0.24 0.09 -12.45
CA THR A 125 0.56 0.46 -11.28
C THR A 125 1.34 1.75 -11.53
N PHE A 126 1.71 2.39 -10.41
CA PHE A 126 2.73 3.43 -10.36
C PHE A 126 3.87 2.93 -9.47
N ASN A 127 5.10 3.04 -9.97
CA ASN A 127 6.27 2.86 -9.12
C ASN A 127 6.81 4.23 -8.73
N PRO A 128 6.82 4.57 -7.43
CA PRO A 128 7.28 5.88 -6.98
C PRO A 128 8.79 6.12 -7.15
N HIS A 129 9.56 5.07 -7.42
CA HIS A 129 11.00 5.17 -7.71
C HIS A 129 11.31 5.36 -9.20
N GLU A 130 10.31 5.20 -10.06
CA GLU A 130 10.43 5.45 -11.50
C GLU A 130 9.77 6.78 -11.81
N GLU A 131 10.40 7.57 -12.68
CA GLU A 131 9.77 8.80 -13.14
C GLU A 131 8.49 8.49 -13.94
N PRO A 132 7.47 9.33 -13.76
CA PRO A 132 6.23 9.13 -14.50
C PRO A 132 6.40 9.30 -16.00
#